data_b236427b7e5b88c082436a3c544cc7e1
#
_entry.id   b236427b7e5b88c082436a3c544cc7e1
#
_cell.length_a   1.000
_cell.length_b   1.000
_cell.length_c   1.000
_cell.angle_alpha   90.00
_cell.angle_beta   90.00
_cell.angle_gamma   90.00
#
_symmetry.space_group_name_H-M   'P 1'
#
loop_
_entity.id
_entity.type
_entity.pdbx_description
1 polymer ?
#
loop_
_entity_poly.entity_id
_entity_poly.type
_entity_poly.pdbx_seq_one_letter_code
_entity_poly.pdbx_strand_id
1 'polypeptide(L)'
;YKDMNPDNWIQANFHAHTRQFGGLTNGRVNTNEMLDSAYSALGFDYIGISDYNKINYYDSVNPSFIPTYEHGYGIFKIHQLCIGAEKVRRLDYFAFQNLSMKQHTLNRLAKQTRLAIPAHPSFVKKGYLVEDMKYLSNYKLMEVLNGFRISTAHWDTALSNGHLVYLIGNDDSHDVNDITYVGRRFTMINAPENNPELLMQALENGNAVGVDFSVISDE
;
A
#
# COMPACT_ATOMS: atom_id res chain seq x y z
N TYR A 1 12.67 8.43 14.34
CA TYR A 1 12.87 7.41 15.41
C TYR A 1 12.95 8.02 16.82
N LYS A 2 13.18 9.34 16.97
CA LYS A 2 13.39 9.97 18.28
C LYS A 2 12.17 9.89 19.20
N ASP A 3 11.00 9.89 18.61
CA ASP A 3 9.72 9.90 19.31
C ASP A 3 8.99 8.54 19.27
N MET A 4 9.65 7.48 18.80
CA MET A 4 9.10 6.13 18.75
C MET A 4 9.27 5.42 20.09
N ASN A 5 8.20 4.79 20.58
CA ASN A 5 8.27 3.91 21.74
C ASN A 5 8.59 2.48 21.27
N PRO A 6 9.67 1.85 21.75
CA PRO A 6 10.08 0.51 21.33
C PRO A 6 9.03 -0.58 21.62
N ASP A 7 8.10 -0.34 22.53
CA ASP A 7 7.08 -1.31 22.91
C ASP A 7 5.77 -1.18 22.11
N ASN A 8 5.65 -0.15 21.25
CA ASN A 8 4.40 0.20 20.58
C ASN A 8 4.46 -0.09 19.07
N TRP A 9 4.70 -1.35 18.70
CA TRP A 9 4.74 -1.75 17.29
C TRP A 9 3.51 -2.55 16.88
N ILE A 10 2.90 -2.12 15.78
CA ILE A 10 1.73 -2.75 15.15
C ILE A 10 2.16 -3.27 13.79
N GLN A 11 2.03 -4.57 13.59
CA GLN A 11 2.34 -5.23 12.33
C GLN A 11 1.16 -5.12 11.37
N ALA A 12 1.37 -4.43 10.24
CA ALA A 12 0.29 -4.09 9.33
C ALA A 12 0.63 -4.42 7.88
N ASN A 13 -0.39 -4.83 7.12
CA ASN A 13 -0.36 -4.93 5.67
C ASN A 13 -1.58 -4.20 5.10
N PHE A 14 -1.38 -3.30 4.14
CA PHE A 14 -2.44 -2.49 3.54
C PHE A 14 -2.75 -2.88 2.08
N HIS A 15 -2.05 -3.87 1.53
CA HIS A 15 -2.16 -4.24 0.13
C HIS A 15 -2.39 -5.74 -0.02
N ALA A 16 -3.66 -6.10 -0.11
CA ALA A 16 -4.11 -7.47 -0.35
C ALA A 16 -5.44 -7.46 -1.11
N HIS A 17 -5.65 -8.45 -1.94
CA HIS A 17 -6.78 -8.51 -2.87
C HIS A 17 -7.67 -9.72 -2.62
N THR A 18 -8.98 -9.49 -2.63
CA THR A 18 -9.99 -10.56 -2.70
C THR A 18 -10.40 -10.84 -4.14
N ARG A 19 -11.14 -11.94 -4.31
CA ARG A 19 -11.75 -12.29 -5.58
C ARG A 19 -12.78 -11.25 -5.99
N GLN A 20 -12.51 -10.52 -7.07
CA GLN A 20 -13.41 -9.50 -7.63
C GLN A 20 -13.73 -9.79 -9.10
N PHE A 21 -14.82 -9.23 -9.59
CA PHE A 21 -15.25 -9.31 -11.01
C PHE A 21 -15.26 -10.74 -11.58
N GLY A 22 -15.79 -11.69 -10.80
CA GLY A 22 -15.87 -13.10 -11.22
C GLY A 22 -14.50 -13.80 -11.35
N GLY A 23 -13.45 -13.26 -10.74
CA GLY A 23 -12.07 -13.77 -10.82
C GLY A 23 -11.29 -13.32 -12.05
N LEU A 24 -11.78 -12.30 -12.75
CA LEU A 24 -11.08 -11.68 -13.89
C LEU A 24 -9.94 -10.78 -13.45
N THR A 25 -10.01 -10.26 -12.22
CA THR A 25 -8.93 -9.49 -11.60
C THR A 25 -8.12 -10.36 -10.64
N ASN A 26 -7.09 -9.77 -10.08
CA ASN A 26 -6.21 -10.37 -9.09
C ASN A 26 -6.99 -10.79 -7.82
N GLY A 27 -6.38 -11.58 -6.96
CA GLY A 27 -7.06 -12.16 -5.78
C GLY A 27 -8.05 -13.26 -6.14
N ARG A 28 -7.81 -13.99 -7.23
CA ARG A 28 -8.74 -14.97 -7.83
C ARG A 28 -9.26 -16.02 -6.86
N VAL A 29 -8.48 -16.39 -5.87
CA VAL A 29 -8.78 -17.44 -4.89
C VAL A 29 -9.15 -16.89 -3.53
N ASN A 30 -8.69 -15.70 -3.17
CA ASN A 30 -8.86 -15.15 -1.83
C ASN A 30 -10.31 -14.77 -1.55
N THR A 31 -10.84 -15.21 -0.41
CA THR A 31 -12.00 -14.60 0.24
C THR A 31 -11.53 -13.64 1.33
N ASN A 32 -12.45 -12.85 1.89
CA ASN A 32 -12.14 -12.00 3.04
C ASN A 32 -11.66 -12.82 4.22
N GLU A 33 -12.36 -13.92 4.53
CA GLU A 33 -12.04 -14.82 5.64
C GLU A 33 -10.68 -15.50 5.47
N MET A 34 -10.32 -15.83 4.22
CA MET A 34 -8.99 -16.42 3.95
C MET A 34 -7.87 -15.41 4.24
N LEU A 35 -8.02 -14.15 3.81
CA LEU A 35 -7.06 -13.09 4.10
C LEU A 35 -6.94 -12.86 5.60
N ASP A 36 -8.08 -12.64 6.28
CA ASP A 36 -8.13 -12.42 7.72
C ASP A 36 -7.45 -13.56 8.50
N SER A 37 -7.81 -14.80 8.20
CA SER A 37 -7.26 -15.98 8.84
C SER A 37 -5.75 -16.15 8.60
N ALA A 38 -5.28 -15.92 7.35
CA ALA A 38 -3.88 -16.10 7.00
C ALA A 38 -2.98 -15.06 7.70
N TYR A 39 -3.37 -13.79 7.68
CA TYR A 39 -2.58 -12.73 8.33
C TYR A 39 -2.67 -12.79 9.86
N SER A 40 -3.83 -13.10 10.42
CA SER A 40 -3.97 -13.34 11.88
C SER A 40 -3.09 -14.49 12.35
N ALA A 41 -3.01 -15.59 11.58
CA ALA A 41 -2.13 -16.73 11.90
C ALA A 41 -0.64 -16.37 11.88
N LEU A 42 -0.25 -15.34 11.12
CA LEU A 42 1.11 -14.79 11.06
C LEU A 42 1.36 -13.68 12.10
N GLY A 43 0.39 -13.38 12.95
CA GLY A 43 0.52 -12.39 14.02
C GLY A 43 0.36 -10.95 13.56
N PHE A 44 -0.27 -10.69 12.41
CA PHE A 44 -0.57 -9.34 12.00
C PHE A 44 -1.68 -8.74 12.87
N ASP A 45 -1.46 -7.51 13.31
CA ASP A 45 -2.42 -6.73 14.10
C ASP A 45 -3.44 -6.02 13.20
N TYR A 46 -3.07 -5.78 11.93
CA TYR A 46 -3.92 -5.08 10.96
C TYR A 46 -3.73 -5.63 9.54
N ILE A 47 -4.85 -5.87 8.86
CA ILE A 47 -4.91 -6.17 7.43
C ILE A 47 -5.89 -5.22 6.71
N GLY A 48 -5.38 -4.45 5.75
CA GLY A 48 -6.18 -3.63 4.86
C GLY A 48 -6.45 -4.37 3.54
N ILE A 49 -7.72 -4.68 3.27
CA ILE A 49 -8.12 -5.28 1.99
C ILE A 49 -8.31 -4.15 0.98
N SER A 50 -7.44 -4.13 -0.04
CA SER A 50 -7.34 -3.05 -1.02
C SER A 50 -7.81 -3.46 -2.41
N ASP A 51 -9.03 -3.97 -2.51
CA ASP A 51 -9.60 -4.39 -3.79
C ASP A 51 -9.54 -3.29 -4.85
N TYR A 52 -9.36 -3.65 -6.12
CA TYR A 52 -9.28 -2.70 -7.23
C TYR A 52 -10.52 -1.82 -7.34
N ASN A 53 -10.30 -0.51 -7.19
CA ASN A 53 -11.33 0.54 -7.35
C ASN A 53 -12.60 0.27 -6.54
N LYS A 54 -12.45 -0.36 -5.37
CA LYS A 54 -13.54 -0.71 -4.47
C LYS A 54 -13.05 -0.77 -3.02
N ILE A 55 -13.69 -0.02 -2.12
CA ILE A 55 -13.50 -0.20 -0.68
C ILE A 55 -14.21 -1.50 -0.28
N ASN A 56 -13.48 -2.39 0.36
CA ASN A 56 -14.02 -3.62 0.92
C ASN A 56 -14.47 -3.34 2.36
N TYR A 57 -15.78 -3.45 2.61
CA TYR A 57 -16.38 -3.17 3.92
C TYR A 57 -16.58 -4.44 4.77
N TYR A 58 -15.91 -5.52 4.46
CA TYR A 58 -16.02 -6.78 5.20
C TYR A 58 -15.83 -6.58 6.71
N ASP A 59 -14.78 -5.89 7.10
CA ASP A 59 -14.43 -5.66 8.51
C ASP A 59 -14.87 -4.27 9.02
N SER A 60 -15.85 -3.65 8.39
CA SER A 60 -16.28 -2.28 8.73
C SER A 60 -16.89 -2.12 10.13
N VAL A 61 -17.22 -3.21 10.80
CA VAL A 61 -17.68 -3.22 12.20
C VAL A 61 -16.51 -3.22 13.20
N ASN A 62 -15.31 -3.53 12.75
CA ASN A 62 -14.10 -3.49 13.56
C ASN A 62 -13.72 -2.05 13.88
N PRO A 63 -13.52 -1.68 15.15
CA PRO A 63 -13.08 -0.32 15.52
C PRO A 63 -11.77 0.11 14.87
N SER A 64 -10.92 -0.83 14.44
CA SER A 64 -9.65 -0.57 13.77
C SER A 64 -9.77 -0.42 12.25
N PHE A 65 -10.97 -0.53 11.67
CA PHE A 65 -11.19 -0.49 10.22
C PHE A 65 -10.75 0.84 9.60
N ILE A 66 -9.91 0.75 8.56
CA ILE A 66 -9.48 1.89 7.73
C ILE A 66 -9.94 1.62 6.29
N PRO A 67 -10.85 2.43 5.71
CA PRO A 67 -11.28 2.26 4.33
C PRO A 67 -10.09 2.34 3.37
N THR A 68 -9.81 1.26 2.67
CA THR A 68 -8.63 1.13 1.80
C THR A 68 -9.04 0.55 0.44
N TYR A 69 -8.40 0.99 -0.64
CA TYR A 69 -8.55 0.38 -1.96
C TYR A 69 -7.32 0.66 -2.83
N GLU A 70 -7.07 -0.16 -3.82
CA GLU A 70 -6.10 0.14 -4.87
C GLU A 70 -6.81 0.84 -6.04
N HIS A 71 -6.31 2.04 -6.38
CA HIS A 71 -6.74 2.79 -7.55
C HIS A 71 -5.92 2.40 -8.76
N GLY A 72 -6.58 2.27 -9.90
CA GLY A 72 -5.95 2.06 -11.19
C GLY A 72 -6.45 0.80 -11.90
N TYR A 73 -6.54 0.88 -13.22
CA TYR A 73 -6.86 -0.23 -14.10
C TYR A 73 -6.10 -0.15 -15.43
N GLY A 74 -5.14 0.78 -15.52
CA GLY A 74 -4.33 1.01 -16.70
C GLY A 74 -3.38 -0.15 -16.99
N ILE A 75 -3.12 -0.40 -18.28
CA ILE A 75 -2.26 -1.50 -18.74
C ILE A 75 -0.80 -1.38 -18.26
N PHE A 76 -0.37 -0.18 -17.88
CA PHE A 76 0.99 0.07 -17.37
C PHE A 76 1.09 0.00 -15.84
N LYS A 77 0.04 -0.45 -15.16
CA LYS A 77 0.05 -0.67 -13.71
C LYS A 77 0.55 0.54 -12.91
N ILE A 78 0.06 1.73 -13.29
CA ILE A 78 0.33 2.97 -12.54
C ILE A 78 -0.74 3.05 -11.46
N HIS A 79 -0.52 2.31 -10.39
CA HIS A 79 -1.49 2.17 -9.32
C HIS A 79 -1.17 3.07 -8.13
N GLN A 80 -2.19 3.34 -7.32
CA GLN A 80 -2.07 4.06 -6.07
C GLN A 80 -2.84 3.31 -4.98
N LEU A 81 -2.17 3.04 -3.88
CA LEU A 81 -2.83 2.56 -2.67
C LEU A 81 -3.47 3.74 -1.95
N CYS A 82 -4.77 3.68 -1.76
CA CYS A 82 -5.58 4.72 -1.14
C CYS A 82 -6.00 4.27 0.26
N ILE A 83 -5.38 4.84 1.31
CA ILE A 83 -5.66 4.49 2.71
C ILE A 83 -6.40 5.66 3.38
N GLY A 84 -7.44 5.35 4.16
CA GLY A 84 -8.33 6.35 4.75
C GLY A 84 -9.17 7.05 3.68
N ALA A 85 -9.78 6.27 2.78
CA ALA A 85 -10.55 6.77 1.66
C ALA A 85 -12.00 7.09 2.07
N GLU A 86 -12.46 8.31 1.80
CA GLU A 86 -13.87 8.69 1.98
C GLU A 86 -14.77 8.06 0.91
N LYS A 87 -14.25 7.93 -0.29
CA LYS A 87 -14.93 7.34 -1.43
C LYS A 87 -13.97 6.85 -2.50
N VAL A 88 -14.44 5.93 -3.33
CA VAL A 88 -13.68 5.41 -4.46
C VAL A 88 -13.66 6.39 -5.62
N ARG A 89 -12.46 6.69 -6.11
CA ARG A 89 -12.26 7.37 -7.39
C ARG A 89 -12.09 6.34 -8.49
N ARG A 90 -12.98 6.35 -9.49
CA ARG A 90 -12.96 5.36 -10.58
C ARG A 90 -12.32 5.89 -11.87
N LEU A 91 -12.13 7.20 -11.98
CA LEU A 91 -11.55 7.78 -13.18
C LEU A 91 -10.03 7.61 -13.18
N ASP A 92 -9.53 6.88 -14.15
CA ASP A 92 -8.11 6.65 -14.41
C ASP A 92 -7.81 6.77 -15.91
N TYR A 93 -6.53 6.84 -16.26
CA TYR A 93 -6.04 6.84 -17.64
C TYR A 93 -5.67 5.41 -18.04
N PHE A 94 -6.44 4.83 -18.98
CA PHE A 94 -6.28 3.44 -19.38
C PHE A 94 -4.94 3.12 -20.06
N ALA A 95 -4.48 4.03 -20.93
CA ALA A 95 -3.28 3.85 -21.75
C ALA A 95 -2.05 4.54 -21.11
N PHE A 96 -1.08 4.87 -21.93
CA PHE A 96 0.12 5.58 -21.49
C PHE A 96 -0.21 6.86 -20.71
N GLN A 97 0.45 7.03 -19.57
CA GLN A 97 0.33 8.22 -18.76
C GLN A 97 1.65 8.98 -18.74
N ASN A 98 1.59 10.24 -19.13
CA ASN A 98 2.71 11.15 -18.96
C ASN A 98 2.77 11.68 -17.50
N LEU A 99 3.82 12.43 -17.18
CA LEU A 99 4.04 12.98 -15.84
C LEU A 99 2.83 13.81 -15.34
N SER A 100 2.26 14.66 -16.18
CA SER A 100 1.10 15.51 -15.82
C SER A 100 -0.14 14.69 -15.51
N MET A 101 -0.37 13.59 -16.20
CA MET A 101 -1.48 12.67 -15.94
C MET A 101 -1.31 11.95 -14.59
N LYS A 102 -0.10 11.48 -14.30
CA LYS A 102 0.24 10.86 -13.00
C LYS A 102 0.04 11.84 -11.86
N GLN A 103 0.55 13.07 -12.01
CA GLN A 103 0.36 14.13 -11.03
C GLN A 103 -1.12 14.51 -10.85
N HIS A 104 -1.88 14.58 -11.95
CA HIS A 104 -3.31 14.84 -11.89
C HIS A 104 -4.04 13.76 -11.10
N THR A 105 -3.70 12.48 -11.29
CA THR A 105 -4.28 11.37 -10.53
C THR A 105 -3.99 11.52 -9.04
N LEU A 106 -2.71 11.72 -8.65
CA LEU A 106 -2.34 11.93 -7.24
C LEU A 106 -3.09 13.11 -6.62
N ASN A 107 -3.16 14.25 -7.31
CA ASN A 107 -3.87 15.44 -6.84
C ASN A 107 -5.38 15.21 -6.64
N ARG A 108 -5.96 14.34 -7.45
CA ARG A 108 -7.38 13.99 -7.36
C ARG A 108 -7.66 13.00 -6.22
N LEU A 109 -6.79 12.04 -6.03
CA LEU A 109 -6.88 11.07 -4.94
C LEU A 109 -6.68 11.74 -3.58
N ALA A 110 -5.69 12.62 -3.45
CA ALA A 110 -5.42 13.37 -2.22
C ALA A 110 -6.59 14.23 -1.71
N LYS A 111 -7.63 14.47 -2.53
CA LYS A 111 -8.87 15.15 -2.12
C LYS A 111 -9.94 14.24 -1.54
N GLN A 112 -9.74 12.93 -1.61
CA GLN A 112 -10.76 11.92 -1.29
C GLN A 112 -10.22 10.76 -0.46
N THR A 113 -8.93 10.80 -0.17
CA THR A 113 -8.24 9.82 0.66
C THR A 113 -7.18 10.53 1.50
N ARG A 114 -6.98 10.07 2.70
CA ARG A 114 -5.99 10.65 3.60
C ARG A 114 -4.56 10.41 3.11
N LEU A 115 -4.30 9.20 2.60
CA LEU A 115 -3.02 8.83 2.01
C LEU A 115 -3.24 8.23 0.61
N ALA A 116 -2.73 8.92 -0.42
CA ALA A 116 -2.62 8.43 -1.78
C ALA A 116 -1.15 8.06 -2.03
N ILE A 117 -0.86 6.78 -2.17
CA ILE A 117 0.49 6.23 -2.13
C ILE A 117 0.82 5.61 -3.49
N PRO A 118 1.87 6.04 -4.22
CA PRO A 118 2.34 5.30 -5.39
C PRO A 118 2.63 3.84 -5.01
N ALA A 119 1.83 2.92 -5.56
CA ALA A 119 1.96 1.49 -5.31
C ALA A 119 2.99 0.88 -6.26
N HIS A 120 3.83 0.00 -5.74
CA HIS A 120 4.84 -0.79 -6.48
C HIS A 120 5.44 -0.09 -7.72
N PRO A 121 6.06 1.11 -7.62
CA PRO A 121 6.42 1.93 -8.78
C PRO A 121 7.29 1.23 -9.81
N SER A 122 8.10 0.25 -9.41
CA SER A 122 8.98 -0.52 -10.29
C SER A 122 8.31 -1.71 -10.98
N PHE A 123 6.97 -1.90 -10.81
CA PHE A 123 6.30 -3.11 -11.30
C PHE A 123 6.39 -3.27 -12.82
N VAL A 124 6.18 -2.20 -13.59
CA VAL A 124 6.30 -2.19 -15.04
C VAL A 124 7.21 -1.05 -15.50
N LYS A 125 8.16 -1.34 -16.40
CA LYS A 125 9.15 -0.35 -16.90
C LYS A 125 8.52 0.92 -17.48
N LYS A 126 7.30 0.85 -18.03
CA LYS A 126 6.55 2.00 -18.59
C LYS A 126 5.50 2.55 -17.63
N GLY A 127 5.49 2.08 -16.39
CA GLY A 127 4.62 2.57 -15.33
C GLY A 127 5.09 3.91 -14.76
N TYR A 128 5.37 3.95 -13.48
CA TYR A 128 6.14 5.05 -12.90
C TYR A 128 7.58 4.95 -13.38
N LEU A 129 8.09 6.01 -14.00
CA LEU A 129 9.52 6.10 -14.32
C LEU A 129 10.27 6.57 -13.08
N VAL A 130 11.51 6.12 -12.90
CA VAL A 130 12.38 6.64 -11.82
C VAL A 130 12.49 8.17 -11.90
N GLU A 131 12.61 8.71 -13.13
CA GLU A 131 12.67 10.14 -13.38
C GLU A 131 11.41 10.91 -12.95
N ASP A 132 10.24 10.30 -13.00
CA ASP A 132 8.98 10.92 -12.57
C ASP A 132 9.04 11.37 -11.10
N MET A 133 9.79 10.62 -10.26
CA MET A 133 9.88 10.87 -8.82
C MET A 133 10.57 12.18 -8.46
N LYS A 134 11.27 12.80 -9.41
CA LYS A 134 11.84 14.14 -9.24
C LYS A 134 10.79 15.24 -9.18
N TYR A 135 9.62 14.99 -9.75
CA TYR A 135 8.61 16.02 -10.01
C TYR A 135 7.26 15.73 -9.37
N LEU A 136 6.94 14.45 -9.14
CA LEU A 136 5.67 14.07 -8.51
C LEU A 136 5.62 14.53 -7.07
N SER A 137 4.45 15.02 -6.68
CA SER A 137 4.19 15.58 -5.35
C SER A 137 2.79 15.16 -4.84
N ASN A 138 2.39 15.66 -3.65
CA ASN A 138 1.12 15.37 -2.99
C ASN A 138 0.97 13.88 -2.60
N TYR A 139 2.07 13.24 -2.25
CA TYR A 139 2.10 11.97 -1.56
C TYR A 139 3.18 12.03 -0.47
N LYS A 140 2.96 11.38 0.65
CA LYS A 140 3.88 11.34 1.80
C LYS A 140 4.57 9.98 1.95
N LEU A 141 3.98 8.94 1.39
CA LEU A 141 4.50 7.58 1.44
C LEU A 141 4.62 7.00 0.04
N MET A 142 5.51 6.02 -0.10
CA MET A 142 5.68 5.20 -1.30
C MET A 142 5.74 3.73 -0.89
N GLU A 143 5.06 2.87 -1.62
CA GLU A 143 5.21 1.43 -1.44
C GLU A 143 6.52 0.96 -2.10
N VAL A 144 7.59 1.04 -1.33
CA VAL A 144 8.94 0.69 -1.79
C VAL A 144 9.16 -0.81 -1.74
N LEU A 145 8.67 -1.46 -0.68
CA LEU A 145 8.73 -2.91 -0.51
C LEU A 145 7.36 -3.49 -0.86
N ASN A 146 7.26 -4.12 -2.04
CA ASN A 146 6.05 -4.80 -2.49
C ASN A 146 6.37 -6.28 -2.74
N GLY A 147 5.44 -7.19 -2.45
CA GLY A 147 5.64 -8.63 -2.56
C GLY A 147 6.30 -9.08 -3.87
N PHE A 148 6.06 -8.37 -4.95
CA PHE A 148 6.61 -8.69 -6.27
C PHE A 148 7.86 -7.88 -6.63
N ARG A 149 8.03 -6.65 -6.11
CA ARG A 149 9.08 -5.71 -6.53
C ARG A 149 9.58 -4.84 -5.38
N ILE A 150 10.83 -4.42 -5.50
CA ILE A 150 11.45 -3.42 -4.64
C ILE A 150 11.71 -2.17 -5.47
N SER A 151 11.30 -1.01 -4.97
CA SER A 151 11.30 0.27 -5.69
C SER A 151 12.29 1.29 -5.09
N THR A 152 13.45 0.83 -4.59
CA THR A 152 14.45 1.71 -3.94
C THR A 152 14.94 2.83 -4.84
N ALA A 153 15.16 2.58 -6.14
CA ALA A 153 15.61 3.63 -7.05
C ALA A 153 14.58 4.76 -7.21
N HIS A 154 13.29 4.45 -7.19
CA HIS A 154 12.21 5.45 -7.22
C HIS A 154 12.21 6.29 -5.94
N TRP A 155 12.32 5.63 -4.80
CA TRP A 155 12.34 6.28 -3.50
C TRP A 155 13.58 7.16 -3.30
N ASP A 156 14.78 6.64 -3.62
CA ASP A 156 16.03 7.39 -3.58
C ASP A 156 15.98 8.65 -4.46
N THR A 157 15.42 8.52 -5.68
CA THR A 157 15.24 9.66 -6.58
C THR A 157 14.32 10.72 -5.99
N ALA A 158 13.22 10.35 -5.35
CA ALA A 158 12.35 11.31 -4.66
C ALA A 158 13.12 12.05 -3.55
N LEU A 159 13.78 11.32 -2.66
CA LEU A 159 14.55 11.89 -1.55
C LEU A 159 15.69 12.79 -2.03
N SER A 160 16.45 12.35 -3.03
CA SER A 160 17.59 13.10 -3.60
C SER A 160 17.15 14.40 -4.29
N ASN A 161 15.87 14.54 -4.62
CA ASN A 161 15.30 15.76 -5.17
C ASN A 161 14.47 16.58 -4.17
N GLY A 162 14.63 16.30 -2.88
CA GLY A 162 14.06 17.10 -1.78
C GLY A 162 12.61 16.76 -1.42
N HIS A 163 12.05 15.66 -1.94
CA HIS A 163 10.74 15.18 -1.54
C HIS A 163 10.87 14.28 -0.30
N LEU A 164 10.37 14.73 0.85
CA LEU A 164 10.31 13.90 2.04
C LEU A 164 9.20 12.85 1.86
N VAL A 165 9.61 11.63 1.54
CA VAL A 165 8.71 10.49 1.30
C VAL A 165 9.14 9.34 2.20
N TYR A 166 8.23 8.86 3.02
CA TYR A 166 8.44 7.69 3.86
C TYR A 166 8.12 6.41 3.09
N LEU A 167 8.82 5.32 3.40
CA LEU A 167 8.56 4.04 2.76
C LEU A 167 7.55 3.21 3.57
N ILE A 168 6.75 2.41 2.86
CA ILE A 168 5.98 1.31 3.42
C ILE A 168 6.28 0.02 2.68
N GLY A 169 5.99 -1.10 3.36
CA GLY A 169 6.03 -2.44 2.81
C GLY A 169 4.65 -3.08 2.83
N ASN A 170 4.32 -3.83 1.78
CA ASN A 170 3.11 -4.67 1.71
C ASN A 170 3.36 -5.87 0.80
N ASP A 171 2.55 -6.91 0.98
CA ASP A 171 2.66 -8.13 0.18
C ASP A 171 2.06 -8.01 -1.23
N ASP A 172 1.01 -7.21 -1.38
CA ASP A 172 0.19 -7.18 -2.59
C ASP A 172 -0.36 -8.59 -2.89
N SER A 173 -0.89 -9.23 -1.83
CA SER A 173 -1.25 -10.64 -1.85
C SER A 173 -2.44 -10.91 -2.78
N HIS A 174 -2.26 -11.87 -3.67
CA HIS A 174 -3.26 -12.31 -4.64
C HIS A 174 -3.70 -13.76 -4.42
N ASP A 175 -2.92 -14.53 -3.67
CA ASP A 175 -3.20 -15.91 -3.27
C ASP A 175 -2.55 -16.16 -1.90
N VAL A 176 -3.36 -16.30 -0.87
CA VAL A 176 -2.88 -16.57 0.50
C VAL A 176 -2.33 -17.99 0.69
N ASN A 177 -2.58 -18.89 -0.26
CA ASN A 177 -2.00 -20.22 -0.24
C ASN A 177 -0.54 -20.23 -0.74
N ASP A 178 -0.11 -19.15 -1.39
CA ASP A 178 1.27 -18.96 -1.78
C ASP A 178 2.06 -18.31 -0.63
N ILE A 179 2.55 -19.14 0.26
CA ILE A 179 3.31 -18.75 1.45
C ILE A 179 4.60 -17.99 1.13
N THR A 180 5.06 -17.99 -0.13
CA THR A 180 6.26 -17.25 -0.53
C THR A 180 6.03 -15.74 -0.61
N TYR A 181 4.77 -15.31 -0.64
CA TYR A 181 4.39 -13.89 -0.74
C TYR A 181 3.63 -13.37 0.46
N VAL A 182 2.99 -14.23 1.26
CA VAL A 182 2.16 -13.81 2.40
C VAL A 182 3.03 -13.61 3.64
N GLY A 183 2.93 -12.42 4.26
CA GLY A 183 3.72 -12.03 5.43
C GLY A 183 5.19 -11.72 5.11
N ARG A 184 5.55 -11.65 3.84
CA ARG A 184 6.93 -11.43 3.40
C ARG A 184 7.37 -9.98 3.51
N ARG A 185 6.50 -9.05 3.10
CA ARG A 185 6.76 -7.62 3.14
C ARG A 185 5.61 -6.89 3.80
N PHE A 186 5.92 -6.13 4.80
CA PHE A 186 4.90 -5.48 5.61
C PHE A 186 5.44 -4.19 6.25
N THR A 187 4.56 -3.49 6.93
CA THR A 187 4.88 -2.26 7.64
C THR A 187 4.74 -2.48 9.15
N MET A 188 5.77 -2.16 9.91
CA MET A 188 5.68 -2.00 11.35
C MET A 188 5.38 -0.53 11.65
N ILE A 189 4.26 -0.26 12.30
CA ILE A 189 3.80 1.09 12.64
C ILE A 189 4.00 1.32 14.12
N ASN A 190 4.69 2.41 14.48
CA ASN A 190 4.86 2.78 15.87
C ASN A 190 3.69 3.65 16.33
N ALA A 191 2.69 2.99 16.92
CA ALA A 191 1.48 3.62 17.45
C ALA A 191 1.11 2.96 18.77
N PRO A 192 0.57 3.72 19.76
CA PRO A 192 0.27 3.18 21.09
C PRO A 192 -0.86 2.15 21.10
N GLU A 193 -1.73 2.17 20.11
CA GLU A 193 -2.89 1.30 19.98
C GLU A 193 -3.20 1.02 18.51
N ASN A 194 -3.82 -0.13 18.24
CA ASN A 194 -4.39 -0.44 16.92
C ASN A 194 -5.70 0.34 16.73
N ASN A 195 -5.57 1.63 16.55
CA ASN A 195 -6.64 2.60 16.34
C ASN A 195 -6.45 3.31 15.01
N PRO A 196 -7.49 3.44 14.17
CA PRO A 196 -7.39 4.04 12.83
C PRO A 196 -6.72 5.41 12.80
N GLU A 197 -7.10 6.29 13.73
CA GLU A 197 -6.56 7.65 13.77
C GLU A 197 -5.08 7.66 14.15
N LEU A 198 -4.69 6.86 15.15
CA LEU A 198 -3.31 6.75 15.61
C LEU A 198 -2.41 6.08 14.55
N LEU A 199 -2.91 5.04 13.87
CA LEU A 199 -2.20 4.41 12.76
C LEU A 199 -1.96 5.40 11.61
N MET A 200 -3.01 6.14 11.23
CA MET A 200 -2.91 7.14 10.16
C MET A 200 -1.95 8.27 10.54
N GLN A 201 -1.99 8.78 11.77
CA GLN A 201 -1.05 9.79 12.26
C GLN A 201 0.39 9.28 12.26
N ALA A 202 0.61 8.06 12.70
CA ALA A 202 1.94 7.45 12.69
C ALA A 202 2.50 7.34 11.28
N LEU A 203 1.71 6.85 10.32
CA LEU A 203 2.08 6.79 8.91
C LEU A 203 2.41 8.18 8.32
N GLU A 204 1.56 9.18 8.58
CA GLU A 204 1.75 10.56 8.10
C GLU A 204 3.01 11.23 8.65
N ASN A 205 3.41 10.85 9.86
CA ASN A 205 4.59 11.39 10.54
C ASN A 205 5.87 10.57 10.26
N GLY A 206 5.76 9.47 9.50
CA GLY A 206 6.88 8.58 9.22
C GLY A 206 7.31 7.71 10.41
N ASN A 207 6.42 7.53 11.39
CA ASN A 207 6.62 6.64 12.53
C ASN A 207 6.28 5.20 12.12
N ALA A 208 6.91 4.73 11.04
CA ALA A 208 6.74 3.40 10.52
C ALA A 208 8.04 2.92 9.84
N VAL A 209 8.23 1.62 9.78
CA VAL A 209 9.33 0.97 9.06
C VAL A 209 8.79 -0.13 8.17
N GLY A 210 9.30 -0.22 6.95
CA GLY A 210 9.03 -1.36 6.07
C GLY A 210 9.96 -2.52 6.40
N VAL A 211 9.41 -3.72 6.40
CA VAL A 211 10.13 -4.97 6.66
C VAL A 211 10.14 -5.83 5.39
N ASP A 212 11.29 -6.36 5.04
CA ASP A 212 11.43 -7.44 4.05
C ASP A 212 11.95 -8.69 4.77
N PHE A 213 11.04 -9.60 5.07
CA PHE A 213 11.34 -10.81 5.83
C PHE A 213 12.11 -11.85 5.01
N SER A 214 12.13 -11.72 3.67
CA SER A 214 12.85 -12.65 2.79
C SER A 214 14.38 -12.64 2.96
N VAL A 215 14.91 -11.58 3.60
CA VAL A 215 16.36 -11.44 3.85
C VAL A 215 16.82 -12.12 5.14
N ILE A 216 15.88 -12.46 6.03
CA ILE A 216 16.19 -12.98 7.39
C ILE A 216 16.18 -14.53 7.44
N SER A 217 15.63 -15.19 6.41
CA SER A 217 15.39 -16.65 6.42
C SER A 217 16.58 -17.52 6.03
N ASP A 218 17.74 -16.94 5.72
CA ASP A 218 18.92 -17.68 5.20
C ASP A 218 20.12 -17.68 6.18
N GLU A 219 19.86 -17.44 7.49
CA GLU A 219 20.88 -17.62 8.54
C GLU A 219 20.52 -18.74 9.53
#